data_2f9f0eb4213e11ce408aabf859dc936c
#
_entry.id   2f9f0eb4213e11ce408aabf859dc936c
#
_cell.length_a   1.000
_cell.length_b   1.000
_cell.length_c   1.000
_cell.angle_alpha   90.00
_cell.angle_beta   90.00
_cell.angle_gamma   90.00
#
_symmetry.space_group_name_H-M   'P 1'
#
loop_
_entity.id
_entity.type
_entity.pdbx_description
1 polymer ?
#
loop_
_entity_poly.entity_id
_entity_poly.type
_entity_poly.pdbx_seq_one_letter_code
_entity_poly.pdbx_strand_id
1 'polypeptide(L)'
;MVSLERRNIRYITPEEIGEKADLAVIDISFISLTKVLIKVTELIKEKGYMIALIKPQFEVEKGEVGKGGIVKNPEKHRQAIQKIEGFASLHDLKVLGLIDSPILGADGNKEFLIYLAKS
;
A
#
# COMPACT_ATOMS: atom_id res chain seq x y z
N MET A 1 -5.55 9.77 -13.28
CA MET A 1 -4.67 9.03 -12.36
C MET A 1 -4.12 9.97 -11.29
N VAL A 2 -4.09 9.52 -10.06
CA VAL A 2 -3.50 10.28 -8.96
C VAL A 2 -2.30 9.50 -8.41
N SER A 3 -1.16 10.18 -8.30
CA SER A 3 0.06 9.60 -7.71
C SER A 3 0.26 10.21 -6.33
N LEU A 4 0.39 9.33 -5.31
CA LEU A 4 0.45 9.75 -3.91
C LEU A 4 1.79 9.34 -3.29
N GLU A 5 2.84 9.97 -3.76
CA GLU A 5 4.19 9.76 -3.24
C GLU A 5 4.56 10.84 -2.22
N ARG A 6 5.23 10.42 -1.13
CA ARG A 6 5.86 11.33 -0.16
C ARG A 6 4.93 12.34 0.49
N ARG A 7 3.63 12.23 0.29
CA ARG A 7 2.64 13.12 0.89
C ARG A 7 1.87 12.40 1.99
N ASN A 8 1.51 13.12 3.05
CA ASN A 8 0.69 12.53 4.10
C ASN A 8 -0.76 12.45 3.62
N ILE A 9 -1.12 11.32 3.03
CA ILE A 9 -2.43 11.08 2.44
C ILE A 9 -3.57 11.25 3.44
N ARG A 10 -3.31 11.14 4.76
CA ARG A 10 -4.36 11.28 5.78
C ARG A 10 -4.99 12.67 5.81
N TYR A 11 -4.32 13.65 5.26
CA TYR A 11 -4.80 15.04 5.24
C TYR A 11 -5.32 15.48 3.87
N ILE A 12 -5.34 14.59 2.89
CA ILE A 12 -5.88 14.90 1.56
C ILE A 12 -7.38 14.61 1.56
N THR A 13 -8.17 15.52 0.99
CA THR A 13 -9.62 15.35 0.85
C THR A 13 -9.99 15.28 -0.63
N PRO A 14 -11.15 14.69 -0.97
CA PRO A 14 -11.61 14.67 -2.35
C PRO A 14 -11.72 16.09 -2.96
N GLU A 15 -12.06 17.07 -2.16
CA GLU A 15 -12.19 18.46 -2.62
C GLU A 15 -10.84 19.03 -3.08
N GLU A 16 -9.74 18.63 -2.45
CA GLU A 16 -8.41 19.08 -2.85
C GLU A 16 -8.00 18.55 -4.22
N ILE A 17 -8.56 17.40 -4.61
CA ILE A 17 -8.26 16.77 -5.89
C ILE A 17 -9.22 17.29 -6.97
N GLY A 18 -10.38 17.80 -6.58
CA GLY A 18 -11.41 18.31 -7.46
C GLY A 18 -12.44 17.25 -7.80
N GLU A 19 -12.04 16.14 -8.37
CA GLU A 19 -12.92 15.02 -8.65
C GLU A 19 -12.25 13.71 -8.27
N LYS A 20 -13.05 12.65 -8.08
CA LYS A 20 -12.52 11.34 -7.72
C LYS A 20 -11.75 10.75 -8.90
N ALA A 21 -10.68 10.05 -8.59
CA ALA A 21 -9.80 9.45 -9.59
C ALA A 21 -10.28 8.06 -10.01
N ASP A 22 -9.94 7.67 -11.23
CA ASP A 22 -10.16 6.30 -11.74
C ASP A 22 -9.11 5.33 -11.23
N LEU A 23 -7.89 5.81 -11.02
CA LEU A 23 -6.74 5.02 -10.61
C LEU A 23 -5.86 5.83 -9.67
N ALA A 24 -5.40 5.18 -8.60
CA ALA A 24 -4.39 5.75 -7.71
C ALA A 24 -3.18 4.83 -7.67
N VAL A 25 -1.99 5.42 -7.66
CA VAL A 25 -0.73 4.71 -7.45
C VAL A 25 -0.18 5.18 -6.11
N ILE A 26 0.14 4.23 -5.23
CA ILE A 26 0.52 4.54 -3.85
C ILE A 26 1.92 4.02 -3.57
N ASP A 27 2.83 4.93 -3.25
CA ASP A 27 4.19 4.62 -2.82
C ASP A 27 4.51 5.51 -1.63
N ILE A 28 4.36 4.97 -0.42
CA ILE A 28 4.55 5.70 0.82
C ILE A 28 5.57 4.98 1.71
N SER A 29 6.23 5.72 2.58
CA SER A 29 7.23 5.21 3.51
C SER A 29 6.93 5.64 4.94
N PHE A 30 7.42 4.85 5.90
CA PHE A 30 7.36 5.14 7.34
C PHE A 30 5.96 5.07 7.95
N ILE A 31 4.99 4.52 7.23
CA ILE A 31 3.64 4.34 7.73
C ILE A 31 3.05 3.07 7.08
N SER A 32 2.21 2.36 7.81
CA SER A 32 1.53 1.19 7.26
C SER A 32 0.56 1.61 6.15
N LEU A 33 0.55 0.82 5.09
CA LEU A 33 -0.38 1.00 3.98
C LEU A 33 -1.84 0.96 4.46
N THR A 34 -2.13 0.19 5.51
CA THR A 34 -3.49 0.12 6.07
C THR A 34 -4.02 1.47 6.54
N LYS A 35 -3.12 2.34 7.02
CA LYS A 35 -3.51 3.65 7.52
C LYS A 35 -3.90 4.63 6.43
N VAL A 36 -3.47 4.39 5.20
CA VAL A 36 -3.77 5.28 4.08
C VAL A 36 -4.79 4.71 3.11
N LEU A 37 -4.97 3.39 3.05
CA LEU A 37 -5.91 2.77 2.11
C LEU A 37 -7.33 3.28 2.28
N ILE A 38 -7.79 3.47 3.51
CA ILE A 38 -9.14 4.00 3.76
C ILE A 38 -9.29 5.37 3.11
N LYS A 39 -8.29 6.23 3.30
CA LYS A 39 -8.32 7.59 2.74
C LYS A 39 -8.27 7.56 1.24
N VAL A 40 -7.46 6.68 0.67
CA VAL A 40 -7.35 6.55 -0.79
C VAL A 40 -8.66 6.08 -1.40
N THR A 41 -9.39 5.18 -0.73
CA THR A 41 -10.69 4.73 -1.25
C THR A 41 -11.68 5.88 -1.38
N GLU A 42 -11.58 6.90 -0.52
CA GLU A 42 -12.43 8.09 -0.61
C GLU A 42 -12.10 8.94 -1.84
N LEU A 43 -10.88 8.82 -2.38
CA LEU A 43 -10.41 9.60 -3.51
C LEU A 43 -10.63 8.91 -4.85
N ILE A 44 -11.11 7.68 -4.85
CA ILE A 44 -11.29 6.85 -6.04
C ILE A 44 -12.77 6.65 -6.32
N LYS A 45 -13.12 6.66 -7.60
CA LYS A 45 -14.48 6.40 -8.04
C LYS A 45 -14.89 4.96 -7.72
N GLU A 46 -16.20 4.73 -7.58
CA GLU A 46 -16.72 3.37 -7.53
C GLU A 46 -16.22 2.60 -8.74
N LYS A 47 -15.80 1.35 -8.52
CA LYS A 47 -15.18 0.49 -9.53
C LYS A 47 -13.85 1.03 -10.07
N GLY A 48 -13.23 1.97 -9.35
CA GLY A 48 -11.87 2.42 -9.66
C GLY A 48 -10.82 1.47 -9.12
N TYR A 49 -9.56 1.78 -9.41
CA TYR A 49 -8.44 0.88 -9.14
C TYR A 49 -7.35 1.54 -8.32
N MET A 50 -6.59 0.70 -7.61
CA MET A 50 -5.40 1.14 -6.88
C MET A 50 -4.25 0.19 -7.16
N ILE A 51 -3.05 0.74 -7.32
CA ILE A 51 -1.81 -0.02 -7.34
C ILE A 51 -0.98 0.50 -6.18
N ALA A 52 -0.58 -0.38 -5.27
CA ALA A 52 0.14 0.02 -4.07
C ALA A 52 1.38 -0.83 -3.87
N LEU A 53 2.43 -0.22 -3.31
CA LEU A 53 3.62 -0.92 -2.90
C LEU A 53 3.47 -1.39 -1.46
N ILE A 54 3.61 -2.69 -1.24
CA ILE A 54 3.70 -3.26 0.10
C ILE A 54 5.17 -3.29 0.48
N LYS A 55 5.52 -2.58 1.55
CA LYS A 55 6.89 -2.50 2.05
C LYS A 55 6.95 -3.20 3.41
N PRO A 56 7.40 -4.45 3.46
CA PRO A 56 7.39 -5.23 4.70
C PRO A 56 8.06 -4.51 5.88
N GLN A 57 9.10 -3.73 5.61
CA GLN A 57 9.81 -2.99 6.66
C GLN A 57 8.93 -1.98 7.41
N PHE A 58 7.79 -1.58 6.81
CA PHE A 58 6.83 -0.67 7.45
C PHE A 58 5.53 -1.36 7.85
N GLU A 59 5.41 -2.68 7.60
CA GLU A 59 4.21 -3.44 7.93
C GLU A 59 4.40 -4.38 9.12
N VAL A 60 5.63 -4.86 9.35
CA VAL A 60 5.93 -5.73 10.50
C VAL A 60 6.27 -4.88 11.72
N GLU A 61 6.24 -5.50 12.89
CA GLU A 61 6.60 -4.81 14.12
C GLU A 61 8.09 -4.47 14.15
N LYS A 62 8.44 -3.42 14.91
CA LYS A 62 9.83 -2.94 14.98
C LYS A 62 10.83 -4.04 15.35
N GLY A 63 10.47 -4.93 16.26
CA GLY A 63 11.35 -6.02 16.69
C GLY A 63 11.56 -7.08 15.62
N GLU A 64 10.77 -7.05 14.56
CA GLU A 64 10.84 -8.03 13.48
C GLU A 64 11.65 -7.53 12.28
N VAL A 65 12.05 -6.27 12.31
CA VAL A 65 12.89 -5.70 11.26
C VAL A 65 14.36 -6.00 11.60
N GLY A 66 15.09 -6.54 10.63
CA GLY A 66 16.47 -6.89 10.83
C GLY A 66 17.41 -5.69 10.91
N LYS A 67 18.69 -5.99 11.10
CA LYS A 67 19.74 -4.99 11.17
C LYS A 67 19.74 -4.14 9.88
N GLY A 68 19.88 -2.84 10.03
CA GLY A 68 19.90 -1.91 8.90
C GLY A 68 18.51 -1.62 8.32
N GLY A 69 17.44 -2.03 9.00
CA GLY A 69 16.09 -1.78 8.54
C GLY A 69 15.62 -2.74 7.44
N ILE A 70 16.25 -3.91 7.33
CA ILE A 70 15.95 -4.88 6.26
C ILE A 70 15.16 -6.06 6.81
N VAL A 71 14.06 -6.39 6.14
CA VAL A 71 13.26 -7.57 6.44
C VAL A 71 13.63 -8.65 5.43
N LYS A 72 14.41 -9.65 5.87
CA LYS A 72 14.92 -10.72 5.01
C LYS A 72 14.10 -12.01 5.05
N ASN A 73 13.37 -12.24 6.15
CA ASN A 73 12.65 -13.49 6.37
C ASN A 73 11.42 -13.58 5.45
N PRO A 74 11.33 -14.60 4.57
CA PRO A 74 10.15 -14.76 3.69
C PRO A 74 8.83 -14.85 4.45
N GLU A 75 8.84 -15.41 5.67
CA GLU A 75 7.62 -15.49 6.49
C GLU A 75 7.13 -14.10 6.89
N LYS A 76 8.05 -13.17 7.16
CA LYS A 76 7.69 -11.79 7.48
C LYS A 76 7.14 -11.08 6.24
N HIS A 77 7.67 -11.37 5.07
CA HIS A 77 7.13 -10.87 3.80
C HIS A 77 5.68 -11.35 3.62
N ARG A 78 5.44 -12.63 3.88
CA ARG A 78 4.09 -13.22 3.79
C ARG A 78 3.13 -12.56 4.78
N GLN A 79 3.58 -12.34 6.02
CA GLN A 79 2.75 -11.67 7.03
C GLN A 79 2.36 -10.26 6.62
N ALA A 80 3.28 -9.51 6.03
CA ALA A 80 3.01 -8.17 5.53
C ALA A 80 1.95 -8.21 4.42
N ILE A 81 2.09 -9.13 3.48
CA ILE A 81 1.13 -9.31 2.39
C ILE A 81 -0.25 -9.69 2.94
N GLN A 82 -0.30 -10.66 3.84
CA GLN A 82 -1.56 -11.13 4.43
C GLN A 82 -2.27 -10.01 5.21
N LYS A 83 -1.51 -9.16 5.88
CA LYS A 83 -2.05 -8.02 6.59
C LYS A 83 -2.79 -7.08 5.64
N ILE A 84 -2.19 -6.79 4.49
CA ILE A 84 -2.79 -5.89 3.51
C ILE A 84 -3.98 -6.56 2.81
N GLU A 85 -3.87 -7.83 2.45
CA GLU A 85 -4.97 -8.57 1.83
C GLU A 85 -6.18 -8.67 2.77
N GLY A 86 -5.94 -8.95 4.04
CA GLY A 86 -7.01 -9.01 5.04
C GLY A 86 -7.67 -7.66 5.24
N PHE A 87 -6.90 -6.60 5.28
CA PHE A 87 -7.42 -5.24 5.39
C PHE A 87 -8.29 -4.91 4.18
N ALA A 88 -7.82 -5.22 2.98
CA ALA A 88 -8.56 -4.96 1.76
C ALA A 88 -9.92 -5.67 1.77
N SER A 89 -9.94 -6.94 2.19
CA SER A 89 -11.18 -7.71 2.27
C SER A 89 -12.19 -7.09 3.24
N LEU A 90 -11.71 -6.56 4.37
CA LEU A 90 -12.57 -5.91 5.36
C LEU A 90 -13.15 -4.58 4.89
N HIS A 91 -12.56 -3.96 3.88
CA HIS A 91 -12.93 -2.63 3.42
C HIS A 91 -13.45 -2.63 1.97
N ASP A 92 -13.99 -3.77 1.53
CA ASP A 92 -14.62 -3.90 0.20
C ASP A 92 -13.67 -3.60 -0.96
N LEU A 93 -12.39 -3.92 -0.77
CA LEU A 93 -11.39 -3.84 -1.81
C LEU A 93 -11.08 -5.25 -2.31
N LYS A 94 -11.19 -5.45 -3.61
CA LYS A 94 -10.90 -6.75 -4.21
C LYS A 94 -9.44 -6.80 -4.65
N VAL A 95 -8.72 -7.84 -4.24
CA VAL A 95 -7.36 -8.07 -4.69
C VAL A 95 -7.40 -8.70 -6.08
N LEU A 96 -6.91 -7.98 -7.08
CA LEU A 96 -6.89 -8.44 -8.46
C LEU A 96 -5.57 -9.10 -8.83
N GLY A 97 -4.50 -8.76 -8.14
CA GLY A 97 -3.20 -9.34 -8.40
C GLY A 97 -2.16 -8.93 -7.37
N LEU A 98 -1.11 -9.72 -7.29
CA LEU A 98 0.02 -9.47 -6.41
C LEU A 98 1.27 -9.98 -7.12
N ILE A 99 2.28 -9.12 -7.24
CA ILE A 99 3.56 -9.51 -7.85
C ILE A 99 4.71 -8.97 -7.01
N ASP A 100 5.88 -9.57 -7.18
CA ASP A 100 7.10 -9.01 -6.62
C ASP A 100 7.41 -7.71 -7.37
N SER A 101 7.81 -6.67 -6.62
CA SER A 101 8.27 -5.45 -7.27
C SER A 101 9.57 -5.74 -8.04
N PRO A 102 9.68 -5.27 -9.28
CA PRO A 102 10.91 -5.45 -10.05
C PRO A 102 12.08 -4.61 -9.53
N ILE A 103 11.78 -3.66 -8.65
CA ILE A 103 12.77 -2.75 -8.06
C ILE A 103 12.82 -3.01 -6.56
N LEU A 104 14.05 -3.11 -6.01
CA LEU A 104 14.23 -3.22 -4.56
C LEU A 104 13.99 -1.85 -3.91
N GLY A 105 13.44 -1.88 -2.69
CA GLY A 105 13.25 -0.68 -1.91
C GLY A 105 14.50 -0.24 -1.16
N ALA A 106 14.32 0.60 -0.15
CA ALA A 106 15.40 1.13 0.66
C ALA A 106 16.26 0.01 1.25
N ASP A 107 17.59 0.19 1.16
CA ASP A 107 18.58 -0.77 1.69
C ASP A 107 18.46 -2.17 1.10
N GLY A 108 17.87 -2.31 -0.08
CA GLY A 108 17.69 -3.58 -0.76
C GLY A 108 16.50 -4.38 -0.26
N ASN A 109 15.57 -3.77 0.47
CA ASN A 109 14.36 -4.45 0.91
C ASN A 109 13.52 -4.93 -0.28
N LYS A 110 13.03 -6.17 -0.17
CA LYS A 110 12.09 -6.70 -1.16
C LYS A 110 10.71 -6.09 -0.91
N GLU A 111 10.10 -5.61 -1.99
CA GLU A 111 8.77 -5.01 -1.93
C GLU A 111 7.83 -5.72 -2.91
N PHE A 112 6.53 -5.48 -2.75
CA PHE A 112 5.51 -6.15 -3.56
C PHE A 112 4.53 -5.12 -4.10
N LEU A 113 4.00 -5.39 -5.29
CA LEU A 113 2.93 -4.59 -5.88
C LEU A 113 1.61 -5.33 -5.70
N ILE A 114 0.63 -4.66 -5.13
CA ILE A 114 -0.72 -5.19 -5.02
C ILE A 114 -1.66 -4.34 -5.87
N TYR A 115 -2.51 -5.02 -6.63
CA TYR A 115 -3.49 -4.39 -7.49
C TYR A 115 -4.87 -4.62 -6.90
N LEU A 116 -5.57 -3.53 -6.59
CA LEU A 116 -6.85 -3.54 -5.90
C LEU A 116 -7.93 -2.85 -6.73
N ALA A 117 -9.16 -3.33 -6.59
CA ALA A 117 -10.32 -2.67 -7.17
C ALA A 117 -11.28 -2.28 -6.05
N LYS A 118 -11.84 -1.08 -6.16
CA LYS A 118 -12.90 -0.61 -5.27
C LYS A 118 -14.24 -1.18 -5.75
N SER A 119 -14.95 -1.79 -4.83
CA SER A 119 -16.27 -2.35 -5.13
C SER A 119 -17.33 -1.30 -5.41
#